data_6fac0d7126ca0b5ffe33baaece9f9f03
#
_entry.id   6fac0d7126ca0b5ffe33baaece9f9f03
#
_cell.length_a   1.000
_cell.length_b   1.000
_cell.length_c   1.000
_cell.angle_alpha   90.00
_cell.angle_beta   90.00
_cell.angle_gamma   90.00
#
_symmetry.space_group_name_H-M   'P 1'
#
loop_
_entity.id
_entity.type
_entity.pdbx_description
1 polymer ?
#
loop_
_entity_poly.entity_id
_entity_poly.type
_entity_poly.pdbx_seq_one_letter_code
_entity_poly.pdbx_strand_id
1 'polypeptide(L)'
;MDLPAPQQLPITAHWCLDQDRCIALEVASTPLQKRLGLMQRPALPPLRGMWFPFDQPQPLRFWMLNTLAPLDMVFLREDRVVGIEAAVPVCPVLPCRGYGPKQPSDGVVELRSGEARRLGIDVGDRVLIETDDTIP
;
A
#
# COMPACT_ATOMS: atom_id res chain seq x y z
N MET A 1 3.81 -14.60 -22.70
CA MET A 1 2.71 -13.86 -22.04
C MET A 1 3.17 -12.46 -21.74
N ASP A 2 2.41 -11.49 -22.18
CA ASP A 2 2.80 -10.11 -22.01
C ASP A 2 2.64 -9.65 -20.56
N LEU A 3 3.56 -8.80 -20.11
CA LEU A 3 3.45 -8.18 -18.81
C LEU A 3 2.39 -7.08 -18.84
N PRO A 4 1.69 -6.84 -17.75
CA PRO A 4 0.72 -5.75 -17.73
C PRO A 4 1.44 -4.41 -17.86
N ALA A 5 0.76 -3.44 -18.49
CA ALA A 5 1.27 -2.08 -18.50
C ALA A 5 1.19 -1.48 -17.09
N PRO A 6 2.18 -0.68 -16.69
CA PRO A 6 2.10 -0.03 -15.38
C PRO A 6 0.97 0.98 -15.35
N GLN A 7 0.33 1.11 -14.18
CA GLN A 7 -0.66 2.16 -13.98
C GLN A 7 -0.07 3.28 -13.13
N GLN A 8 -0.51 4.50 -13.38
CA GLN A 8 -0.28 5.63 -12.50
C GLN A 8 -1.63 6.25 -12.19
N LEU A 9 -1.97 6.26 -10.91
CA LEU A 9 -3.23 6.80 -10.46
C LEU A 9 -3.00 8.20 -9.92
N PRO A 10 -4.01 9.09 -10.01
CA PRO A 10 -3.84 10.42 -9.42
C PRO A 10 -3.67 10.32 -7.90
N ILE A 11 -2.93 11.26 -7.34
CA ILE A 11 -2.80 11.38 -5.89
C ILE A 11 -4.06 12.07 -5.40
N THR A 12 -4.91 11.33 -4.66
CA THR A 12 -6.18 11.83 -4.19
C THR A 12 -6.38 11.63 -2.69
N ALA A 13 -5.35 11.17 -1.98
CA ALA A 13 -5.42 10.97 -0.55
C ALA A 13 -4.07 11.27 0.09
N HIS A 14 -4.09 11.54 1.39
CA HIS A 14 -2.88 11.84 2.16
C HIS A 14 -3.00 11.20 3.54
N TRP A 15 -1.91 10.58 3.98
CA TRP A 15 -1.76 10.07 5.33
C TRP A 15 -0.69 10.92 6.02
N CYS A 16 -1.12 11.82 6.91
CA CYS A 16 -0.22 12.71 7.61
C CYS A 16 0.17 12.10 8.95
N LEU A 17 1.48 11.95 9.13
CA LEU A 17 2.05 11.40 10.36
C LEU A 17 2.21 12.49 11.43
N ASP A 18 2.47 13.71 10.97
CA ASP A 18 2.55 14.91 11.79
C ASP A 18 2.32 16.11 10.87
N GLN A 19 2.54 17.33 11.39
CA GLN A 19 2.27 18.54 10.62
C GLN A 19 3.17 18.69 9.39
N ASP A 20 4.35 18.09 9.43
CA ASP A 20 5.37 18.30 8.40
C ASP A 20 5.53 17.10 7.46
N ARG A 21 4.99 15.95 7.80
CA ARG A 21 5.20 14.72 7.03
C ARG A 21 3.89 14.07 6.66
N CYS A 22 3.53 14.21 5.41
CA CYS A 22 2.34 13.56 4.85
C CYS A 22 2.75 12.65 3.70
N ILE A 23 2.22 11.43 3.71
CA ILE A 23 2.42 10.50 2.60
C ILE A 23 1.34 10.78 1.57
N ALA A 24 1.76 11.14 0.36
CA ALA A 24 0.83 11.34 -0.75
C ALA A 24 0.48 9.99 -1.37
N LEU A 25 -0.81 9.70 -1.48
CA LEU A 25 -1.29 8.38 -1.85
C LEU A 25 -2.04 8.38 -3.17
N GLU A 26 -1.66 7.47 -4.05
CA GLU A 26 -2.51 7.01 -5.14
C GLU A 26 -3.53 6.04 -4.54
N VAL A 27 -4.76 6.05 -5.03
CA VAL A 27 -5.82 5.22 -4.46
C VAL A 27 -6.27 4.18 -5.47
N ALA A 28 -6.01 2.90 -5.18
CA ALA A 28 -6.45 1.78 -5.99
C ALA A 28 -7.81 1.32 -5.47
N SER A 29 -8.88 1.75 -6.12
CA SER A 29 -10.23 1.52 -5.63
C SER A 29 -11.02 0.48 -6.41
N THR A 30 -10.72 0.29 -7.70
CA THR A 30 -11.42 -0.71 -8.50
C THR A 30 -10.73 -2.07 -8.41
N PRO A 31 -11.44 -3.18 -8.70
CA PRO A 31 -10.80 -4.50 -8.69
C PRO A 31 -9.57 -4.59 -9.61
N LEU A 32 -9.61 -3.97 -10.78
CA LEU A 32 -8.46 -3.98 -11.69
C LEU A 32 -7.29 -3.18 -11.12
N GLN A 33 -7.56 -1.99 -10.57
CA GLN A 33 -6.51 -1.18 -9.95
C GLN A 33 -5.85 -1.91 -8.79
N LYS A 34 -6.65 -2.59 -7.96
CA LYS A 34 -6.12 -3.36 -6.83
C LYS A 34 -5.25 -4.52 -7.31
N ARG A 35 -5.65 -5.18 -8.40
CA ARG A 35 -4.88 -6.29 -8.93
C ARG A 35 -3.56 -5.82 -9.54
N LEU A 36 -3.56 -4.71 -10.26
CA LEU A 36 -2.34 -4.18 -10.88
C LEU A 36 -1.40 -3.55 -9.85
N GLY A 37 -1.95 -2.85 -8.87
CA GLY A 37 -1.12 -2.21 -7.84
C GLY A 37 0.07 -1.48 -8.43
N LEU A 38 1.25 -1.76 -7.90
CA LEU A 38 2.52 -1.15 -8.32
C LEU A 38 3.28 -1.99 -9.36
N MET A 39 2.62 -2.96 -10.01
CA MET A 39 3.28 -3.79 -11.01
C MET A 39 3.97 -2.96 -12.09
N GLN A 40 5.18 -3.36 -12.46
CA GLN A 40 5.99 -2.76 -13.53
C GLN A 40 6.39 -1.31 -13.27
N ARG A 41 6.35 -0.86 -12.03
CA ARG A 41 6.79 0.50 -11.68
C ARG A 41 8.10 0.45 -10.90
N PRO A 42 8.96 1.47 -11.04
CA PRO A 42 10.16 1.58 -10.21
C PRO A 42 9.78 1.87 -8.76
N ALA A 43 10.75 1.80 -7.87
CA ALA A 43 10.54 2.14 -6.46
C ALA A 43 9.91 3.53 -6.32
N LEU A 44 8.95 3.65 -5.40
CA LEU A 44 8.32 4.94 -5.13
C LEU A 44 9.30 5.88 -4.42
N PRO A 45 9.17 7.20 -4.66
CA PRO A 45 9.94 8.18 -3.90
C PRO A 45 9.54 8.17 -2.41
N PRO A 46 10.34 8.84 -1.55
CA PRO A 46 9.92 9.06 -0.16
C PRO A 46 8.59 9.79 -0.09
N LEU A 47 7.82 9.49 0.97
CA LEU A 47 6.52 10.12 1.24
C LEU A 47 5.52 9.95 0.11
N ARG A 48 5.60 8.81 -0.58
CA ARG A 48 4.65 8.40 -1.62
C ARG A 48 4.22 6.98 -1.36
N GLY A 49 2.98 6.67 -1.67
CA GLY A 49 2.46 5.33 -1.51
C GLY A 49 1.24 5.06 -2.36
N MET A 50 0.76 3.82 -2.30
CA MET A 50 -0.51 3.43 -2.89
C MET A 50 -1.39 2.82 -1.81
N TRP A 51 -2.61 3.35 -1.68
CA TRP A 51 -3.58 2.89 -0.71
C TRP A 51 -4.63 2.03 -1.42
N PHE A 52 -4.89 0.87 -0.82
CA PHE A 52 -5.88 -0.10 -1.30
C PHE A 52 -6.99 -0.19 -0.25
N PRO A 53 -8.06 0.63 -0.36
CA PRO A 53 -9.18 0.54 0.58
C PRO A 53 -10.12 -0.62 0.26
N PHE A 54 -10.67 -1.25 1.29
CA PHE A 54 -11.67 -2.31 1.17
C PHE A 54 -12.89 -1.95 2.03
N ASP A 55 -14.08 -2.27 1.55
CA ASP A 55 -15.33 -1.91 2.24
C ASP A 55 -15.52 -2.66 3.54
N GLN A 56 -15.01 -3.91 3.62
CA GLN A 56 -15.18 -4.77 4.78
C GLN A 56 -13.85 -5.33 5.20
N PRO A 57 -13.61 -5.45 6.52
CA PRO A 57 -12.42 -6.17 6.99
C PRO A 57 -12.46 -7.61 6.49
N GLN A 58 -11.32 -8.09 6.03
CA GLN A 58 -11.17 -9.45 5.51
C GLN A 58 -9.70 -9.87 5.58
N PRO A 59 -9.41 -11.17 5.58
CA PRO A 59 -8.02 -11.61 5.52
C PRO A 59 -7.42 -11.22 4.18
N LEU A 60 -6.54 -10.22 4.18
CA LEU A 60 -5.90 -9.75 2.96
C LEU A 60 -4.57 -10.45 2.75
N ARG A 61 -4.29 -10.81 1.49
CA ARG A 61 -3.00 -11.35 1.08
C ARG A 61 -2.57 -10.63 -0.19
N PHE A 62 -1.41 -10.00 -0.11
CA PHE A 62 -0.82 -9.27 -1.23
C PHE A 62 0.43 -9.99 -1.68
N TRP A 63 0.68 -10.02 -2.96
CA TRP A 63 1.85 -10.66 -3.54
C TRP A 63 2.68 -9.66 -4.32
N MET A 64 3.89 -10.08 -4.69
CA MET A 64 4.88 -9.21 -5.35
C MET A 64 5.10 -9.59 -6.82
N LEU A 65 4.19 -10.33 -7.43
CA LEU A 65 4.32 -10.72 -8.83
C LEU A 65 4.40 -9.47 -9.71
N ASN A 66 5.39 -9.43 -10.60
CA ASN A 66 5.62 -8.34 -11.55
C ASN A 66 5.89 -6.98 -10.90
N THR A 67 6.22 -6.95 -9.65
CA THR A 67 6.63 -5.72 -8.95
C THR A 67 8.15 -5.64 -9.02
N LEU A 68 8.68 -4.49 -9.45
CA LEU A 68 10.11 -4.37 -9.79
C LEU A 68 11.01 -4.06 -8.60
N ALA A 69 10.44 -3.56 -7.51
CA ALA A 69 11.22 -3.16 -6.33
C ALA A 69 10.58 -3.74 -5.07
N PRO A 70 11.37 -4.04 -4.02
CA PRO A 70 10.80 -4.47 -2.76
C PRO A 70 9.92 -3.37 -2.14
N LEU A 71 8.94 -3.78 -1.35
CA LEU A 71 7.95 -2.89 -0.77
C LEU A 71 7.80 -3.13 0.72
N ASP A 72 7.35 -2.08 1.43
CA ASP A 72 6.74 -2.23 2.75
C ASP A 72 5.23 -2.27 2.55
N MET A 73 4.56 -3.20 3.21
CA MET A 73 3.09 -3.33 3.20
C MET A 73 2.57 -3.04 4.59
N VAL A 74 1.79 -1.95 4.72
CA VAL A 74 1.21 -1.54 6.01
C VAL A 74 -0.27 -1.89 5.98
N PHE A 75 -0.68 -2.83 6.82
CA PHE A 75 -2.05 -3.32 6.87
C PHE A 75 -2.84 -2.56 7.92
N LEU A 76 -4.04 -2.12 7.54
CA LEU A 76 -4.87 -1.25 8.36
C LEU A 76 -6.19 -1.92 8.71
N ARG A 77 -6.72 -1.58 9.88
CA ARG A 77 -8.09 -1.92 10.28
C ARG A 77 -8.61 -0.85 11.22
N GLU A 78 -9.78 -0.30 10.91
CA GLU A 78 -10.44 0.68 11.76
C GLU A 78 -9.49 1.79 12.20
N ASP A 79 -8.79 2.37 11.20
CA ASP A 79 -7.88 3.49 11.39
C ASP A 79 -6.68 3.19 12.30
N ARG A 80 -6.22 1.93 12.32
CA ARG A 80 -5.01 1.54 13.04
C ARG A 80 -4.17 0.59 12.19
N VAL A 81 -2.87 0.63 12.41
CA VAL A 81 -1.94 -0.31 11.82
C VAL A 81 -2.07 -1.64 12.56
N VAL A 82 -2.43 -2.70 11.84
CA VAL A 82 -2.57 -4.04 12.43
C VAL A 82 -1.47 -5.00 12.01
N GLY A 83 -0.66 -4.62 11.03
CA GLY A 83 0.47 -5.44 10.60
C GLY A 83 1.36 -4.67 9.65
N ILE A 84 2.64 -5.01 9.66
CA ILE A 84 3.62 -4.46 8.72
C ILE A 84 4.45 -5.60 8.20
N GLU A 85 4.48 -5.76 6.87
CA GLU A 85 5.44 -6.63 6.20
C GLU A 85 6.50 -5.73 5.59
N ALA A 86 7.69 -5.75 6.17
CA ALA A 86 8.75 -4.84 5.76
C ALA A 86 9.70 -5.48 4.77
N ALA A 87 10.19 -4.70 3.81
CA ALA A 87 11.19 -5.11 2.84
C ALA A 87 10.79 -6.40 2.12
N VAL A 88 9.54 -6.47 1.68
CA VAL A 88 9.04 -7.67 0.99
C VAL A 88 9.75 -7.81 -0.35
N PRO A 89 10.41 -8.95 -0.61
CA PRO A 89 11.20 -9.10 -1.83
C PRO A 89 10.33 -9.26 -3.07
N VAL A 90 10.89 -8.92 -4.21
CA VAL A 90 10.23 -9.12 -5.50
C VAL A 90 10.03 -10.60 -5.78
N CYS A 91 9.01 -10.91 -6.61
CA CYS A 91 8.72 -12.27 -7.04
C CYS A 91 8.50 -12.28 -8.56
N PRO A 92 9.57 -12.45 -9.36
CA PRO A 92 9.44 -12.31 -10.82
C PRO A 92 8.73 -13.48 -11.49
N VAL A 93 8.63 -14.63 -10.83
CA VAL A 93 8.06 -15.85 -11.43
C VAL A 93 7.19 -16.56 -10.41
N LEU A 94 6.01 -17.01 -10.84
CA LEU A 94 5.12 -17.83 -10.03
C LEU A 94 5.76 -19.15 -9.63
N PRO A 95 5.47 -19.69 -8.44
CA PRO A 95 4.48 -19.21 -7.47
C PRO A 95 5.03 -18.06 -6.62
N CYS A 96 4.14 -17.15 -6.23
CA CYS A 96 4.48 -16.04 -5.36
C CYS A 96 3.76 -16.17 -4.02
N ARG A 97 4.50 -15.92 -2.95
CA ARG A 97 3.95 -15.92 -1.61
C ARG A 97 2.97 -14.75 -1.44
N GLY A 98 1.90 -14.98 -0.69
CA GLY A 98 1.02 -13.92 -0.25
C GLY A 98 1.43 -13.42 1.13
N TYR A 99 1.29 -12.13 1.38
CA TYR A 99 1.69 -11.47 2.62
C TYR A 99 0.48 -10.80 3.25
N GLY A 100 0.39 -10.89 4.56
CA GLY A 100 -0.67 -10.22 5.32
C GLY A 100 -0.79 -10.81 6.71
N PRO A 101 -1.39 -10.04 7.65
CA PRO A 101 -1.59 -10.52 9.02
C PRO A 101 -2.70 -11.58 9.06
N LYS A 102 -2.73 -12.34 10.16
CA LYS A 102 -3.81 -13.31 10.37
C LYS A 102 -5.14 -12.62 10.59
N GLN A 103 -5.14 -11.48 11.26
CA GLN A 103 -6.37 -10.75 11.54
C GLN A 103 -6.88 -10.04 10.28
N PRO A 104 -8.20 -9.82 10.19
CA PRO A 104 -8.77 -9.10 9.05
C PRO A 104 -8.23 -7.67 8.94
N SER A 105 -8.14 -7.18 7.71
CA SER A 105 -7.72 -5.82 7.40
C SER A 105 -8.73 -5.19 6.46
N ASP A 106 -8.89 -3.87 6.53
CA ASP A 106 -9.76 -3.13 5.62
C ASP A 106 -8.99 -2.17 4.72
N GLY A 107 -7.68 -2.24 4.73
CA GLY A 107 -6.85 -1.45 3.85
C GLY A 107 -5.39 -1.85 3.92
N VAL A 108 -4.67 -1.49 2.87
CA VAL A 108 -3.22 -1.67 2.80
C VAL A 108 -2.63 -0.41 2.21
N VAL A 109 -1.51 0.06 2.77
CA VAL A 109 -0.70 1.11 2.16
C VAL A 109 0.63 0.49 1.79
N GLU A 110 0.96 0.54 0.50
CA GLU A 110 2.25 0.07 0.01
C GLU A 110 3.19 1.26 -0.13
N LEU A 111 4.40 1.09 0.39
CA LEU A 111 5.46 2.10 0.41
C LEU A 111 6.73 1.46 -0.14
N ARG A 112 7.70 2.27 -0.55
CA ARG A 112 9.01 1.73 -0.89
C ARG A 112 9.61 1.03 0.33
N SER A 113 10.46 0.06 0.07
CA SER A 113 11.13 -0.72 1.13
C SER A 113 11.89 0.20 2.08
N GLY A 114 11.69 -0.01 3.38
CA GLY A 114 12.35 0.75 4.44
C GLY A 114 11.63 2.03 4.85
N GLU A 115 10.60 2.43 4.12
CA GLU A 115 9.91 3.70 4.39
C GLU A 115 9.15 3.67 5.71
N ALA A 116 8.49 2.55 6.03
CA ALA A 116 7.75 2.44 7.28
C ALA A 116 8.67 2.68 8.48
N ARG A 117 9.87 2.09 8.46
CA ARG A 117 10.85 2.28 9.53
C ARG A 117 11.36 3.72 9.55
N ARG A 118 11.68 4.27 8.39
CA ARG A 118 12.19 5.64 8.30
C ARG A 118 11.20 6.64 8.87
N LEU A 119 9.91 6.41 8.65
CA LEU A 119 8.84 7.30 9.11
C LEU A 119 8.36 6.97 10.51
N GLY A 120 8.86 5.91 11.14
CA GLY A 120 8.48 5.54 12.49
C GLY A 120 7.08 4.96 12.60
N ILE A 121 6.60 4.29 11.54
CA ILE A 121 5.28 3.66 11.54
C ILE A 121 5.37 2.32 12.25
N ASP A 122 4.53 2.12 13.27
CA ASP A 122 4.50 0.91 14.08
C ASP A 122 3.10 0.30 14.14
N VAL A 123 3.04 -1.00 14.40
CA VAL A 123 1.77 -1.68 14.68
C VAL A 123 1.11 -1.03 15.89
N GLY A 124 -0.18 -0.77 15.80
CA GLY A 124 -0.94 -0.07 16.82
C GLY A 124 -1.10 1.43 16.59
N ASP A 125 -0.30 2.00 15.70
CA ASP A 125 -0.40 3.43 15.39
C ASP A 125 -1.76 3.77 14.80
N ARG A 126 -2.23 4.94 15.18
CA ARG A 126 -3.46 5.49 14.60
C ARG A 126 -3.15 6.04 13.21
N VAL A 127 -4.07 5.78 12.29
CA VAL A 127 -3.93 6.20 10.88
C VAL A 127 -5.12 7.04 10.50
N LEU A 128 -4.86 8.25 10.02
CA LEU A 128 -5.91 9.10 9.48
C LEU A 128 -5.56 9.43 8.03
N ILE A 129 -6.30 8.81 7.11
CA ILE A 129 -6.14 9.09 5.68
C ILE A 129 -7.26 10.02 5.26
N GLU A 130 -6.88 11.19 4.75
CA GLU A 130 -7.81 12.17 4.24
C GLU A 130 -7.84 12.09 2.73
N THR A 131 -9.05 12.17 2.16
CA THR A 131 -9.24 12.11 0.72
C THR A 131 -9.57 13.50 0.19
N ASP A 132 -9.23 13.71 -1.09
CA ASP A 132 -9.47 15.00 -1.75
C ASP A 132 -10.85 15.07 -2.40
N ASP A 133 -11.75 14.15 -2.08
CA ASP A 133 -13.07 14.07 -2.69
C ASP A 133 -14.11 14.96 -2.03
N THR A 134 -13.68 15.89 -1.22
CA THR A 134 -14.54 16.82 -0.50
C THR A 134 -14.92 18.04 -1.32
N ILE A 135 -14.45 18.12 -2.54
CA ILE A 135 -14.72 19.27 -3.41
C ILE A 135 -16.15 19.18 -3.89
N PRO A 136 -16.97 20.17 -3.60
CA PRO A 136 -18.36 20.17 -4.04
C PRO A 136 -18.51 20.22 -5.54
#